data_5687e7b349ac19ecfa5b1e6e2f49301c
#
_entry.id   5687e7b349ac19ecfa5b1e6e2f49301c
#
_cell.length_a   1.000
_cell.length_b   1.000
_cell.length_c   1.000
_cell.angle_alpha   90.00
_cell.angle_beta   90.00
_cell.angle_gamma   90.00
#
_symmetry.space_group_name_H-M   'P 1'
#
loop_
_entity.id
_entity.type
_entity.pdbx_description
1 polymer ?
#
loop_
_entity_poly.entity_id
_entity_poly.type
_entity_poly.pdbx_seq_one_letter_code
_entity_poly.pdbx_strand_id
1 'polypeptide(L)'
;TGNDKVSNMNNSLSYRTVDGLNTDWSSVALYAQGKYTFQERYTLWAAVSLDASSRFGKDAPGSFRMCGGTWGTFPSVGGSWLVTGERFMHRLTFLDRLNLRASFGVTGNDNIDGMYGYSYLSGVNYLGSAVGLKLANLANSSLKWETTRKWNAGIDLAFLNDRIGVSFDYFRHKTKDLLTWKQADTETGLDTYLYLSLIHI
;
A
#
# COMPACT_ATOMS: atom_id res chain seq x y z
N THR A 1 -10.15 -9.00 39.61
CA THR A 1 -10.03 -10.39 39.13
C THR A 1 -10.86 -10.53 37.88
N GLY A 2 -10.19 -10.70 36.76
CA GLY A 2 -10.80 -10.93 35.45
C GLY A 2 -11.16 -12.40 35.23
N ASN A 3 -11.67 -12.70 34.05
CA ASN A 3 -12.02 -14.05 33.63
C ASN A 3 -11.07 -14.49 32.52
N ASP A 4 -10.38 -15.62 32.63
CA ASP A 4 -9.38 -16.14 31.69
C ASP A 4 -9.97 -16.48 30.30
N LYS A 5 -11.30 -16.49 30.15
CA LYS A 5 -11.98 -16.71 28.86
C LYS A 5 -12.07 -15.46 27.99
N VAL A 6 -11.72 -14.30 28.53
CA VAL A 6 -11.77 -13.02 27.81
C VAL A 6 -10.39 -12.42 27.81
N SER A 7 -9.74 -12.39 26.66
CA SER A 7 -8.34 -11.99 26.46
C SER A 7 -8.14 -10.46 26.36
N ASN A 8 -8.93 -9.68 27.09
CA ASN A 8 -8.76 -8.23 27.07
C ASN A 8 -8.66 -7.66 28.50
N MET A 9 -7.96 -6.55 28.65
CA MET A 9 -7.71 -5.91 29.93
C MET A 9 -8.94 -5.30 30.58
N ASN A 10 -10.02 -5.10 29.82
CA ASN A 10 -11.32 -4.60 30.33
C ASN A 10 -12.12 -5.65 31.09
N ASN A 11 -11.62 -6.86 31.22
CA ASN A 11 -12.25 -7.98 31.92
C ASN A 11 -12.08 -7.92 33.46
N SER A 12 -11.89 -6.75 34.02
CA SER A 12 -11.77 -6.55 35.46
C SER A 12 -13.06 -5.97 36.06
N LEU A 13 -13.58 -6.62 37.13
CA LEU A 13 -14.79 -6.19 37.86
C LEU A 13 -14.50 -5.15 38.96
N SER A 14 -13.25 -4.75 39.16
CA SER A 14 -12.92 -3.73 40.16
C SER A 14 -12.69 -2.37 39.49
N TYR A 15 -12.86 -1.28 40.25
CA TYR A 15 -12.84 0.14 39.90
C TYR A 15 -11.55 0.64 39.15
N ARG A 16 -10.72 -0.25 38.64
CA ARG A 16 -9.56 0.08 37.78
C ARG A 16 -10.05 0.06 36.34
N THR A 17 -10.04 1.21 35.71
CA THR A 17 -10.17 1.30 34.24
C THR A 17 -8.91 0.69 33.62
N VAL A 18 -9.02 -0.54 33.17
CA VAL A 18 -7.99 -1.19 32.37
C VAL A 18 -8.59 -1.33 30.99
N ASP A 19 -8.00 -0.68 30.00
CA ASP A 19 -8.41 -0.75 28.61
C ASP A 19 -7.38 -1.54 27.80
N GLY A 20 -7.85 -2.30 26.84
CA GLY A 20 -6.99 -3.06 25.94
C GLY A 20 -7.74 -3.43 24.68
N LEU A 21 -7.13 -3.22 23.55
CA LEU A 21 -7.62 -3.61 22.24
C LEU A 21 -6.79 -4.79 21.74
N ASN A 22 -7.46 -5.90 21.41
CA ASN A 22 -6.82 -7.01 20.71
C ASN A 22 -7.33 -7.02 19.27
N THR A 23 -6.44 -6.79 18.30
CA THR A 23 -6.77 -6.79 16.88
C THR A 23 -5.87 -7.78 16.16
N ASP A 24 -6.49 -8.70 15.45
CA ASP A 24 -5.80 -9.64 14.57
C ASP A 24 -6.06 -9.29 13.12
N TRP A 25 -5.04 -9.33 12.31
CA TRP A 25 -5.14 -9.16 10.86
C TRP A 25 -4.23 -10.14 10.16
N SER A 26 -4.56 -10.45 8.91
CA SER A 26 -3.77 -11.33 8.07
C SER A 26 -3.60 -10.74 6.69
N SER A 27 -2.43 -10.98 6.09
CA SER A 27 -2.14 -10.63 4.71
C SER A 27 -1.48 -11.79 3.99
N VAL A 28 -1.73 -11.88 2.70
CA VAL A 28 -1.08 -12.84 1.80
C VAL A 28 -0.65 -12.09 0.55
N ALA A 29 0.58 -12.31 0.11
CA ALA A 29 1.12 -11.74 -1.11
C ALA A 29 1.61 -12.84 -2.04
N LEU A 30 1.23 -12.76 -3.31
CA LEU A 30 1.74 -13.59 -4.40
C LEU A 30 2.39 -12.68 -5.42
N TYR A 31 3.59 -13.01 -5.88
CA TYR A 31 4.24 -12.23 -6.91
C TYR A 31 4.84 -13.11 -8.00
N ALA A 32 4.89 -12.58 -9.20
CA ALA A 32 5.57 -13.17 -10.33
C ALA A 32 6.34 -12.08 -11.07
N GLN A 33 7.53 -12.42 -11.55
CA GLN A 33 8.34 -11.51 -12.38
C GLN A 33 9.04 -12.26 -13.49
N GLY A 34 9.21 -11.56 -14.59
CA GLY A 34 10.00 -12.01 -15.73
C GLY A 34 10.94 -10.91 -16.19
N LYS A 35 12.15 -11.29 -16.61
CA LYS A 35 13.15 -10.40 -17.22
C LYS A 35 13.70 -11.06 -18.46
N TYR A 36 13.74 -10.31 -19.54
CA TYR A 36 14.32 -10.74 -20.80
C TYR A 36 15.36 -9.72 -21.29
N THR A 37 16.53 -10.19 -21.64
CA THR A 37 17.60 -9.35 -22.18
C THR A 37 17.94 -9.85 -23.59
N PHE A 38 17.80 -8.97 -24.58
CA PHE A 38 18.11 -9.24 -25.96
C PHE A 38 19.43 -8.58 -26.37
N GLN A 39 20.35 -9.36 -26.93
CA GLN A 39 21.67 -8.92 -27.40
C GLN A 39 22.48 -8.11 -26.36
N GLU A 40 22.25 -8.33 -25.06
CA GLU A 40 22.87 -7.58 -23.96
C GLU A 40 22.66 -6.05 -24.02
N ARG A 41 21.75 -5.57 -24.88
CA ARG A 41 21.47 -4.15 -25.10
C ARG A 41 20.09 -3.74 -24.67
N TYR A 42 19.11 -4.60 -24.90
CA TYR A 42 17.72 -4.33 -24.59
C TYR A 42 17.28 -5.23 -23.45
N THR A 43 16.94 -4.66 -22.34
CA THR A 43 16.35 -5.40 -21.22
C THR A 43 14.92 -4.97 -21.03
N LEU A 44 14.00 -5.93 -20.99
CA LEU A 44 12.61 -5.72 -20.62
C LEU A 44 12.32 -6.55 -19.38
N TRP A 45 11.60 -6.01 -18.43
CA TRP A 45 11.11 -6.73 -17.29
C TRP A 45 9.64 -6.38 -16.99
N ALA A 46 8.92 -7.34 -16.47
CA ALA A 46 7.57 -7.16 -15.99
C ALA A 46 7.40 -7.94 -14.70
N ALA A 47 6.63 -7.40 -13.79
CA ALA A 47 6.27 -8.04 -12.54
C ALA A 47 4.81 -7.74 -12.18
N VAL A 48 4.18 -8.64 -11.46
CA VAL A 48 2.85 -8.45 -10.89
C VAL A 48 2.85 -8.96 -9.45
N SER A 49 2.31 -8.17 -8.54
CA SER A 49 1.97 -8.59 -7.20
C SER A 49 0.45 -8.66 -7.04
N LEU A 50 0.00 -9.69 -6.36
CA LEU A 50 -1.37 -9.91 -5.94
C LEU A 50 -1.37 -9.96 -4.42
N ASP A 51 -1.91 -8.94 -3.78
CA ASP A 51 -1.85 -8.81 -2.34
C ASP A 51 -3.27 -8.84 -1.75
N ALA A 52 -3.48 -9.68 -0.75
CA ALA A 52 -4.71 -9.77 0.01
C ALA A 52 -4.51 -9.26 1.42
N SER A 53 -5.49 -8.54 1.95
CA SER A 53 -5.51 -8.08 3.33
C SER A 53 -6.91 -8.25 3.93
N SER A 54 -6.97 -8.71 5.18
CA SER A 54 -8.21 -8.83 5.94
C SER A 54 -8.73 -7.49 6.47
N ARG A 55 -7.94 -6.42 6.34
CA ARG A 55 -8.28 -5.06 6.78
C ARG A 55 -9.34 -4.39 5.90
N PHE A 56 -9.49 -4.85 4.67
CA PHE A 56 -10.39 -4.22 3.69
C PHE A 56 -11.79 -4.81 3.71
N GLY A 57 -12.76 -3.96 3.35
CA GLY A 57 -14.17 -4.34 3.31
C GLY A 57 -14.50 -5.31 2.18
N LYS A 58 -15.71 -5.89 2.26
CA LYS A 58 -16.18 -6.91 1.32
C LYS A 58 -16.45 -6.35 -0.08
N ASP A 59 -16.75 -5.06 -0.19
CA ASP A 59 -17.22 -4.39 -1.42
C ASP A 59 -16.17 -3.44 -1.99
N ALA A 60 -14.85 -3.69 -1.70
CA ALA A 60 -13.77 -2.84 -2.17
C ALA A 60 -13.71 -2.79 -3.70
N PRO A 61 -13.98 -1.63 -4.34
CA PRO A 61 -14.03 -1.52 -5.79
C PRO A 61 -12.64 -1.67 -6.42
N GLY A 62 -12.57 -2.39 -7.56
CA GLY A 62 -11.31 -2.63 -8.28
C GLY A 62 -10.45 -3.75 -7.69
N SER A 63 -10.94 -4.45 -6.70
CA SER A 63 -10.36 -5.67 -6.15
C SER A 63 -11.18 -6.88 -6.54
N PHE A 64 -10.57 -8.06 -6.50
CA PHE A 64 -11.29 -9.32 -6.69
C PHE A 64 -11.27 -10.13 -5.39
N ARG A 65 -12.21 -11.05 -5.27
CA ARG A 65 -12.30 -11.92 -4.10
C ARG A 65 -11.87 -13.34 -4.43
N MET A 66 -10.96 -13.87 -3.63
CA MET A 66 -10.53 -15.25 -3.73
C MET A 66 -10.20 -15.77 -2.31
N CYS A 67 -10.58 -17.01 -2.01
CA CYS A 67 -10.32 -17.63 -0.71
C CYS A 67 -10.77 -16.80 0.50
N GLY A 68 -11.88 -16.06 0.38
CA GLY A 68 -12.42 -15.23 1.46
C GLY A 68 -11.73 -13.87 1.68
N GLY A 69 -10.63 -13.60 0.99
CA GLY A 69 -9.90 -12.33 1.06
C GLY A 69 -10.23 -11.35 -0.08
N THR A 70 -9.98 -10.08 0.16
CA THR A 70 -10.04 -9.01 -0.84
C THR A 70 -8.65 -8.81 -1.42
N TRP A 71 -8.48 -8.97 -2.72
CA TRP A 71 -7.20 -8.95 -3.42
C TRP A 71 -7.02 -7.70 -4.27
N GLY A 72 -5.87 -7.05 -4.11
CA GLY A 72 -5.39 -6.00 -4.99
C GLY A 72 -4.38 -6.53 -6.01
N THR A 73 -4.31 -5.89 -7.18
CA THR A 73 -3.36 -6.24 -8.26
C THR A 73 -2.44 -5.06 -8.53
N PHE A 74 -1.12 -5.29 -8.46
CA PHE A 74 -0.11 -4.25 -8.59
C PHE A 74 0.91 -4.63 -9.67
N PRO A 75 0.64 -4.28 -10.94
CA PRO A 75 1.55 -4.54 -12.04
C PRO A 75 2.68 -3.53 -12.08
N SER A 76 3.83 -3.96 -12.60
CA SER A 76 4.95 -3.10 -12.93
C SER A 76 5.67 -3.61 -14.18
N VAL A 77 6.20 -2.69 -14.98
CA VAL A 77 6.94 -2.96 -16.19
C VAL A 77 8.06 -1.94 -16.34
N GLY A 78 9.16 -2.36 -16.89
CA GLY A 78 10.27 -1.46 -17.19
C GLY A 78 11.20 -2.03 -18.23
N GLY A 79 12.01 -1.16 -18.78
CA GLY A 79 13.01 -1.53 -19.74
C GLY A 79 14.24 -0.65 -19.66
N SER A 80 15.34 -1.16 -20.14
CA SER A 80 16.56 -0.41 -20.34
C SER A 80 17.16 -0.70 -21.72
N TRP A 81 17.77 0.32 -22.28
CA TRP A 81 18.46 0.26 -23.56
C TRP A 81 19.87 0.77 -23.41
N LEU A 82 20.84 -0.13 -23.60
CA LEU A 82 22.25 0.21 -23.64
C LEU A 82 22.60 0.75 -25.04
N VAL A 83 22.51 2.06 -25.19
CA VAL A 83 22.67 2.74 -26.48
C VAL A 83 24.10 2.61 -27.01
N THR A 84 25.10 2.62 -26.13
CA THR A 84 26.52 2.42 -26.52
C THR A 84 26.80 1.04 -27.13
N GLY A 85 25.92 0.06 -26.90
CA GLY A 85 26.00 -1.22 -27.60
C GLY A 85 25.65 -1.16 -29.08
N GLU A 86 25.14 -0.04 -29.59
CA GLU A 86 24.72 0.11 -30.97
C GLU A 86 25.89 0.50 -31.92
N ARG A 87 25.83 0.00 -33.14
CA ARG A 87 26.89 0.23 -34.12
C ARG A 87 27.13 1.71 -34.45
N PHE A 88 26.08 2.54 -34.38
CA PHE A 88 26.20 3.97 -34.67
C PHE A 88 26.93 4.73 -33.56
N MET A 89 26.95 4.20 -32.32
CA MET A 89 27.64 4.80 -31.19
C MET A 89 29.14 4.51 -31.15
N HIS A 90 29.64 3.52 -31.89
CA HIS A 90 31.06 3.18 -31.90
C HIS A 90 32.00 4.32 -32.41
N ARG A 91 31.43 5.36 -33.01
CA ARG A 91 32.18 6.57 -33.40
C ARG A 91 32.46 7.52 -32.24
N LEU A 92 31.75 7.38 -31.15
CA LEU A 92 31.84 8.25 -29.97
C LEU A 92 32.75 7.58 -28.92
N THR A 93 34.05 7.67 -29.09
CA THR A 93 35.04 7.00 -28.24
C THR A 93 35.20 7.63 -26.86
N PHE A 94 34.64 8.81 -26.63
CA PHE A 94 34.68 9.48 -25.31
C PHE A 94 33.58 9.02 -24.37
N LEU A 95 32.55 8.33 -24.90
CA LEU A 95 31.38 7.89 -24.13
C LEU A 95 31.42 6.37 -23.96
N ASP A 96 31.74 5.91 -22.79
CA ASP A 96 31.88 4.48 -22.47
C ASP A 96 30.56 3.80 -22.28
N ARG A 97 29.62 4.49 -21.63
CA ARG A 97 28.28 3.97 -21.35
C ARG A 97 27.22 5.05 -21.53
N LEU A 98 26.18 4.71 -22.25
CA LEU A 98 24.90 5.43 -22.29
C LEU A 98 23.80 4.38 -22.16
N ASN A 99 23.14 4.38 -21.02
CA ASN A 99 22.01 3.51 -20.74
C ASN A 99 20.78 4.35 -20.47
N LEU A 100 19.73 4.11 -21.24
CA LEU A 100 18.42 4.71 -21.04
C LEU A 100 17.54 3.70 -20.34
N ARG A 101 16.83 4.13 -19.31
CA ARG A 101 15.91 3.28 -18.56
C ARG A 101 14.58 3.98 -18.32
N ALA A 102 13.51 3.20 -18.40
CA ALA A 102 12.17 3.69 -18.08
C ALA A 102 11.39 2.59 -17.36
N SER A 103 10.58 2.97 -16.42
CA SER A 103 9.69 2.04 -15.71
C SER A 103 8.39 2.70 -15.31
N PHE A 104 7.36 1.87 -15.25
CA PHE A 104 6.05 2.20 -14.74
C PHE A 104 5.62 1.11 -13.76
N GLY A 105 5.05 1.49 -12.63
CA GLY A 105 4.51 0.56 -11.66
C GLY A 105 3.36 1.14 -10.88
N VAL A 106 2.55 0.23 -10.36
CA VAL A 106 1.47 0.53 -9.42
C VAL A 106 1.80 -0.16 -8.11
N THR A 107 1.70 0.55 -7.00
CA THR A 107 1.88 -0.01 -5.65
C THR A 107 0.66 0.27 -4.81
N GLY A 108 0.26 -0.71 -3.99
CA GLY A 108 -0.78 -0.58 -2.99
C GLY A 108 -0.21 -0.27 -1.61
N ASN A 109 -0.99 0.41 -0.79
CA ASN A 109 -0.72 0.61 0.61
C ASN A 109 -1.96 0.23 1.42
N ASP A 110 -1.79 -0.61 2.44
CA ASP A 110 -2.83 -1.07 3.38
C ASP A 110 -2.54 -0.63 4.83
N ASN A 111 -1.69 0.36 5.00
CA ASN A 111 -1.29 0.84 6.32
C ASN A 111 -2.44 1.57 7.03
N ILE A 112 -3.39 0.78 7.52
CA ILE A 112 -4.51 1.23 8.35
C ILE A 112 -4.50 0.45 9.66
N ASP A 113 -4.68 1.17 10.76
CA ASP A 113 -4.83 0.53 12.07
C ASP A 113 -6.25 -0.01 12.22
N GLY A 114 -6.35 -1.29 12.56
CA GLY A 114 -7.63 -1.95 12.83
C GLY A 114 -8.43 -2.39 11.60
N MET A 115 -9.64 -2.87 11.83
CA MET A 115 -10.54 -3.45 10.83
C MET A 115 -11.67 -2.47 10.50
N TYR A 116 -11.33 -1.36 9.84
CA TYR A 116 -12.33 -0.31 9.53
C TYR A 116 -13.34 -0.69 8.43
N GLY A 117 -13.16 -1.82 7.79
CA GLY A 117 -14.17 -2.40 6.89
C GLY A 117 -15.39 -2.97 7.62
N TYR A 118 -15.33 -3.06 8.95
CA TYR A 118 -16.36 -3.65 9.80
C TYR A 118 -16.76 -2.70 10.93
N SER A 119 -18.03 -2.76 11.38
CA SER A 119 -18.46 -2.06 12.60
C SER A 119 -18.20 -2.94 13.81
N TYR A 120 -17.75 -2.35 14.88
CA TYR A 120 -17.63 -2.99 16.18
C TYR A 120 -18.08 -2.07 17.31
N LEU A 121 -18.46 -2.69 18.42
CA LEU A 121 -18.95 -2.01 19.61
C LEU A 121 -17.88 -2.07 20.70
N SER A 122 -17.68 -0.99 21.41
CA SER A 122 -16.85 -0.93 22.62
C SER A 122 -17.71 -0.73 23.87
N GLY A 123 -17.26 -1.31 24.98
CA GLY A 123 -17.90 -1.09 26.29
C GLY A 123 -17.58 0.31 26.79
N VAL A 124 -18.57 1.01 27.26
CA VAL A 124 -18.43 2.31 27.97
C VAL A 124 -19.13 2.28 29.30
N ASN A 125 -18.56 2.96 30.30
CA ASN A 125 -19.21 3.16 31.56
C ASN A 125 -20.32 4.19 31.41
N TYR A 126 -21.55 3.77 31.67
CA TYR A 126 -22.74 4.63 31.67
C TYR A 126 -23.17 4.92 33.12
N LEU A 127 -23.31 6.18 33.46
CA LEU A 127 -23.70 6.64 34.80
C LEU A 127 -22.85 6.07 35.95
N GLY A 128 -21.59 5.71 35.71
CA GLY A 128 -20.66 5.26 36.75
C GLY A 128 -20.86 3.84 37.27
N SER A 129 -21.96 3.16 36.95
CA SER A 129 -22.28 1.82 37.47
C SER A 129 -22.79 0.84 36.44
N ALA A 130 -23.23 1.28 35.27
CA ALA A 130 -23.72 0.44 34.20
C ALA A 130 -22.71 0.38 33.07
N VAL A 131 -22.55 -0.81 32.45
CA VAL A 131 -21.75 -0.97 31.23
C VAL A 131 -22.68 -0.81 30.03
N GLY A 132 -22.48 0.26 29.29
CA GLY A 132 -23.13 0.48 27.99
C GLY A 132 -22.29 0.00 26.82
N LEU A 133 -22.89 -0.12 25.65
CA LEU A 133 -22.17 -0.37 24.39
C LEU A 133 -22.22 0.90 23.54
N LYS A 134 -21.08 1.36 23.09
CA LYS A 134 -20.95 2.47 22.14
C LYS A 134 -20.41 1.91 20.82
N LEU A 135 -20.92 2.44 19.70
CA LEU A 135 -20.32 2.19 18.40
C LEU A 135 -18.89 2.75 18.41
N ALA A 136 -17.90 1.89 18.20
CA ALA A 136 -16.49 2.29 18.23
C ALA A 136 -15.99 2.66 16.85
N ASN A 137 -16.62 2.13 15.79
CA ASN A 137 -16.26 2.41 14.43
C ASN A 137 -17.46 2.26 13.48
N LEU A 138 -17.52 3.12 12.47
CA LEU A 138 -18.47 3.02 11.37
C LEU A 138 -17.85 2.19 10.26
N ALA A 139 -18.49 1.08 9.90
CA ALA A 139 -18.03 0.24 8.79
C ALA A 139 -17.96 1.02 7.49
N ASN A 140 -16.83 0.95 6.81
CA ASN A 140 -16.72 1.36 5.42
C ASN A 140 -16.38 0.15 4.56
N SER A 141 -17.41 -0.53 4.05
CA SER A 141 -17.25 -1.73 3.21
C SER A 141 -16.56 -1.46 1.87
N SER A 142 -16.47 -0.18 1.47
CA SER A 142 -15.81 0.25 0.23
C SER A 142 -14.32 0.57 0.42
N LEU A 143 -13.76 0.39 1.63
CA LEU A 143 -12.33 0.57 1.86
C LEU A 143 -11.53 -0.37 0.97
N LYS A 144 -10.58 0.21 0.24
CA LYS A 144 -9.66 -0.49 -0.66
C LYS A 144 -8.24 0.02 -0.49
N TRP A 145 -7.34 -0.58 -1.21
CA TRP A 145 -5.95 -0.18 -1.30
C TRP A 145 -5.80 1.28 -1.76
N GLU A 146 -5.02 2.05 -1.01
CA GLU A 146 -4.46 3.30 -1.51
C GLU A 146 -3.48 2.94 -2.64
N THR A 147 -3.64 3.51 -3.82
CA THR A 147 -2.85 3.15 -4.99
C THR A 147 -1.96 4.29 -5.45
N THR A 148 -0.66 4.03 -5.58
CA THR A 148 0.31 4.97 -6.11
C THR A 148 0.84 4.47 -7.46
N ARG A 149 0.64 5.28 -8.49
CA ARG A 149 1.24 5.10 -9.83
C ARG A 149 2.59 5.80 -9.85
N LYS A 150 3.62 5.06 -10.24
CA LYS A 150 5.01 5.52 -10.24
C LYS A 150 5.55 5.44 -11.67
N TRP A 151 6.08 6.56 -12.16
CA TRP A 151 6.79 6.66 -13.41
C TRP A 151 8.23 7.03 -13.11
N ASN A 152 9.18 6.31 -13.67
CA ASN A 152 10.59 6.62 -13.57
C ASN A 152 11.20 6.59 -14.97
N ALA A 153 12.06 7.57 -15.26
CA ALA A 153 12.90 7.58 -16.44
C ALA A 153 14.31 8.00 -16.01
N GLY A 154 15.32 7.31 -16.49
CA GLY A 154 16.69 7.58 -16.10
C GLY A 154 17.66 7.48 -17.26
N ILE A 155 18.76 8.22 -17.14
CA ILE A 155 19.89 8.20 -18.08
C ILE A 155 21.15 8.00 -17.26
N ASP A 156 21.89 6.95 -17.59
CA ASP A 156 23.21 6.68 -17.00
C ASP A 156 24.28 6.90 -18.06
N LEU A 157 25.24 7.73 -17.73
CA LEU A 157 26.37 8.10 -18.58
C LEU A 157 27.68 7.71 -17.90
N ALA A 158 28.65 7.22 -18.67
CA ALA A 158 30.00 7.03 -18.17
C ALA A 158 31.02 7.47 -19.25
N PHE A 159 32.08 8.10 -18.79
CA PHE A 159 33.12 8.72 -19.60
C PHE A 159 34.52 8.37 -19.10
N LEU A 160 35.51 8.51 -20.01
CA LEU A 160 36.94 8.40 -19.66
C LEU A 160 37.34 7.03 -19.10
N ASN A 161 36.93 5.95 -19.73
CA ASN A 161 37.13 4.57 -19.27
C ASN A 161 36.49 4.31 -17.91
N ASP A 162 35.18 4.64 -17.80
CA ASP A 162 34.35 4.50 -16.60
C ASP A 162 34.87 5.29 -15.37
N ARG A 163 35.74 6.29 -15.54
CA ARG A 163 36.24 7.11 -14.44
C ARG A 163 35.25 8.16 -13.94
N ILE A 164 34.38 8.63 -14.83
CA ILE A 164 33.36 9.60 -14.49
C ILE A 164 32.00 8.99 -14.84
N GLY A 165 31.16 8.80 -13.83
CA GLY A 165 29.78 8.35 -13.98
C GLY A 165 28.81 9.46 -13.59
N VAL A 166 27.77 9.67 -14.40
CA VAL A 166 26.68 10.61 -14.15
C VAL A 166 25.37 9.88 -14.35
N SER A 167 24.48 9.94 -13.37
CA SER A 167 23.12 9.42 -13.48
C SER A 167 22.13 10.56 -13.27
N PHE A 168 21.13 10.61 -14.12
CA PHE A 168 20.02 11.53 -14.00
C PHE A 168 18.72 10.73 -13.98
N ASP A 169 17.89 10.98 -12.95
CA ASP A 169 16.61 10.32 -12.75
C ASP A 169 15.48 11.35 -12.68
N TYR A 170 14.45 11.11 -13.48
CA TYR A 170 13.16 11.78 -13.38
C TYR A 170 12.12 10.81 -12.85
N PHE A 171 11.42 11.20 -11.82
CA PHE A 171 10.32 10.40 -11.27
C PHE A 171 9.05 11.23 -11.08
N ARG A 172 7.92 10.58 -11.25
CA ARG A 172 6.60 11.14 -10.97
C ARG A 172 5.74 10.11 -10.28
N HIS A 173 5.24 10.47 -9.11
CA HIS A 173 4.30 9.64 -8.35
C HIS A 173 2.94 10.31 -8.34
N LYS A 174 1.88 9.51 -8.47
CA LYS A 174 0.50 9.96 -8.33
C LYS A 174 -0.27 8.96 -7.49
N THR A 175 -0.67 9.40 -6.29
CA THR A 175 -1.45 8.60 -5.35
C THR A 175 -2.93 8.91 -5.52
N LYS A 176 -3.75 7.88 -5.43
CA LYS A 176 -5.21 7.91 -5.45
C LYS A 176 -5.76 7.10 -4.31
N ASP A 177 -7.02 7.38 -3.97
CA ASP A 177 -7.75 6.65 -2.93
C ASP A 177 -7.03 6.73 -1.57
N LEU A 178 -6.55 7.95 -1.23
CA LEU A 178 -5.87 8.22 0.04
C LEU A 178 -6.77 7.87 1.22
N LEU A 179 -6.23 7.09 2.14
CA LEU A 179 -6.87 6.76 3.39
C LEU A 179 -6.74 7.95 4.35
N THR A 180 -7.84 8.59 4.70
CA THR A 180 -7.85 9.76 5.57
C THR A 180 -9.01 9.70 6.56
N TRP A 181 -8.85 10.38 7.69
CA TRP A 181 -9.90 10.55 8.67
C TRP A 181 -10.84 11.68 8.27
N LYS A 182 -12.13 11.40 8.32
CA LYS A 182 -13.18 12.39 8.13
C LYS A 182 -13.94 12.54 9.44
N GLN A 183 -14.32 13.77 9.76
CA GLN A 183 -15.19 14.04 10.89
C GLN A 183 -16.57 13.41 10.63
N ALA A 184 -17.07 12.67 11.61
CA ALA A 184 -18.39 12.06 11.54
C ALA A 184 -19.47 13.08 11.91
N ASP A 185 -20.69 12.84 11.44
CA ASP A 185 -21.82 13.64 11.86
C ASP A 185 -22.13 13.37 13.35
N THR A 186 -22.45 14.42 14.07
CA THR A 186 -22.68 14.36 15.53
C THR A 186 -23.75 13.35 15.94
N GLU A 187 -24.70 13.08 15.04
CA GLU A 187 -25.79 12.10 15.24
C GLU A 187 -25.29 10.65 15.33
N THR A 188 -24.11 10.36 14.78
CA THR A 188 -23.54 8.99 14.78
C THR A 188 -22.90 8.63 16.13
N GLY A 189 -22.64 9.61 17.00
CA GLY A 189 -21.92 9.44 18.25
C GLY A 189 -20.43 9.08 18.08
N LEU A 190 -19.88 9.24 16.88
CA LEU A 190 -18.47 9.08 16.54
C LEU A 190 -17.84 10.45 16.28
N ASP A 191 -16.57 10.61 16.62
CA ASP A 191 -15.82 11.83 16.34
C ASP A 191 -15.30 11.82 14.89
N THR A 192 -14.75 10.68 14.46
CA THR A 192 -14.15 10.51 13.13
C THR A 192 -14.37 9.10 12.60
N TYR A 193 -14.31 8.95 11.28
CA TYR A 193 -14.29 7.65 10.60
C TYR A 193 -13.29 7.64 9.45
N LEU A 194 -12.80 6.46 9.10
CA LEU A 194 -11.85 6.30 8.01
C LEU A 194 -12.57 6.36 6.66
N TYR A 195 -12.08 7.22 5.77
CA TYR A 195 -12.66 7.49 4.46
C TYR A 195 -11.59 7.47 3.36
N LEU A 196 -11.99 7.07 2.17
CA LEU A 196 -11.15 7.16 0.96
C LEU A 196 -11.31 8.54 0.35
N SER A 197 -10.25 9.33 0.37
CA SER A 197 -10.24 10.65 -0.25
C SER A 197 -10.13 10.55 -1.77
N LEU A 198 -10.94 11.34 -2.48
CA LEU A 198 -10.83 11.51 -3.94
C LEU A 198 -9.73 12.51 -4.33
N ILE A 199 -9.00 13.07 -3.38
CA ILE A 199 -7.96 14.05 -3.64
C ILE A 199 -6.77 13.35 -4.30
N HIS A 200 -6.33 13.90 -5.43
CA HIS A 200 -5.14 13.47 -6.15
C HIS A 200 -3.98 14.40 -5.76
N ILE A 201 -2.97 13.85 -5.15
CA ILE A 201 -1.69 14.55 -4.89
C ILE A 201 -0.65 14.13 -5.95
#